data_b323942c91e078ad319d102e62766a14
#
_entry.id   b323942c91e078ad319d102e62766a14
#
_cell.length_a   1.000
_cell.length_b   1.000
_cell.length_c   1.000
_cell.angle_alpha   90.00
_cell.angle_beta   90.00
_cell.angle_gamma   90.00
#
_symmetry.space_group_name_H-M   'P 1'
#
loop_
_entity.id
_entity.type
_entity.pdbx_description
1 polymer ?
#
loop_
_entity_poly.entity_id
_entity_poly.type
_entity_poly.pdbx_seq_one_letter_code
_entity_poly.pdbx_strand_id
1 'polypeptide(L)'
;MEGQYSGVDILEALESAHNYNDYLTRLIRESTESKDLIDFGAGIGTFSKRLRTAGYHVKCIEPDPLQRQRLEDQGFDTLQNISSVADNSASFIFSLNVFEHIHDDSVAIREIRQKLKPGGTLLIYVPAFECLWSSLDEKLCHHRRYTETTLRRLVEQEGFAIKNVRYADCLGFISALVFRLFNRNASTLTAASISFYDHWLFPPSRVLDRLFDRWFGKNVYILCRK
;
A
#
# COMPACT_ATOMS: atom_id res chain seq x y z
N MET A 1 -26.17 -7.95 0.02
CA MET A 1 -25.31 -8.25 1.20
C MET A 1 -23.90 -8.19 0.65
N GLU A 2 -23.28 -7.03 0.75
CA GLU A 2 -21.86 -6.85 0.40
C GLU A 2 -21.04 -7.68 1.38
N GLY A 3 -20.17 -8.52 0.85
CA GLY A 3 -19.36 -9.44 1.65
C GLY A 3 -18.51 -8.67 2.64
N GLN A 4 -18.63 -9.03 3.90
CA GLN A 4 -17.79 -8.54 4.98
C GLN A 4 -16.33 -8.78 4.59
N TYR A 5 -15.51 -7.72 4.54
CA TYR A 5 -14.10 -7.77 4.14
C TYR A 5 -13.35 -8.83 4.98
N SER A 6 -13.05 -9.96 4.36
CA SER A 6 -12.41 -11.11 5.03
C SER A 6 -10.89 -10.92 5.24
N GLY A 7 -10.38 -9.71 4.96
CA GLY A 7 -8.95 -9.39 5.02
C GLY A 7 -8.40 -9.00 6.40
N VAL A 8 -9.26 -8.81 7.41
CA VAL A 8 -8.80 -8.36 8.75
C VAL A 8 -7.80 -9.34 9.36
N ASP A 9 -8.08 -10.64 9.29
CA ASP A 9 -7.16 -11.68 9.80
C ASP A 9 -5.79 -11.63 9.09
N ILE A 10 -5.79 -11.30 7.81
CA ILE A 10 -4.56 -11.16 7.01
C ILE A 10 -3.82 -9.88 7.39
N LEU A 11 -4.53 -8.77 7.60
CA LEU A 11 -3.93 -7.52 8.06
C LEU A 11 -3.30 -7.69 9.45
N GLU A 12 -3.99 -8.36 10.37
CA GLU A 12 -3.47 -8.69 11.71
C GLU A 12 -2.23 -9.61 11.62
N ALA A 13 -2.27 -10.62 10.76
CA ALA A 13 -1.11 -11.47 10.52
C ALA A 13 0.09 -10.70 9.93
N LEU A 14 -0.17 -9.73 9.05
CA LEU A 14 0.86 -8.88 8.45
C LEU A 14 1.46 -7.87 9.46
N GLU A 15 0.80 -7.56 10.57
CA GLU A 15 1.43 -6.75 11.65
C GLU A 15 2.69 -7.42 12.19
N SER A 16 2.79 -8.75 12.15
CA SER A 16 3.98 -9.51 12.58
C SER A 16 5.18 -9.43 11.61
N ALA A 17 4.97 -8.92 10.39
CA ALA A 17 6.03 -8.76 9.39
C ALA A 17 6.86 -7.50 9.66
N HIS A 18 7.70 -7.55 10.69
CA HIS A 18 8.40 -6.38 11.20
C HIS A 18 9.35 -5.73 10.18
N ASN A 19 10.17 -6.52 9.48
CA ASN A 19 11.12 -6.00 8.49
C ASN A 19 10.40 -5.34 7.30
N TYR A 20 9.31 -5.95 6.83
CA TYR A 20 8.47 -5.41 5.77
C TYR A 20 7.81 -4.09 6.22
N ASN A 21 7.22 -4.08 7.41
CA ASN A 21 6.55 -2.89 7.94
C ASN A 21 7.55 -1.75 8.23
N ASP A 22 8.75 -2.06 8.70
CA ASP A 22 9.83 -1.08 8.89
C ASP A 22 10.29 -0.49 7.56
N TYR A 23 10.39 -1.33 6.52
CA TYR A 23 10.71 -0.85 5.18
C TYR A 23 9.66 0.12 4.64
N LEU A 24 8.37 -0.22 4.71
CA LEU A 24 7.29 0.66 4.24
C LEU A 24 7.20 1.94 5.06
N THR A 25 7.35 1.85 6.38
CA THR A 25 7.41 3.04 7.24
C THR A 25 8.57 3.96 6.85
N ARG A 26 9.73 3.40 6.55
CA ARG A 26 10.89 4.15 6.05
C ARG A 26 10.61 4.76 4.69
N LEU A 27 10.03 4.02 3.76
CA LEU A 27 9.67 4.51 2.42
C LEU A 27 8.75 5.73 2.51
N ILE A 28 7.73 5.69 3.38
CA ILE A 28 6.85 6.84 3.62
C ILE A 28 7.65 8.03 4.12
N ARG A 29 8.47 7.85 5.15
CA ARG A 29 9.28 8.92 5.78
C ARG A 29 10.27 9.56 4.82
N GLU A 30 10.91 8.77 3.95
CA GLU A 30 11.86 9.25 2.94
C GLU A 30 11.17 9.94 1.76
N SER A 31 9.86 9.75 1.60
CA SER A 31 9.07 10.32 0.50
C SER A 31 8.55 11.74 0.80
N THR A 32 8.66 12.21 2.05
CA THR A 32 8.12 13.51 2.47
C THR A 32 8.93 14.15 3.59
N GLU A 33 8.96 15.48 3.60
CA GLU A 33 9.44 16.29 4.74
C GLU A 33 8.29 16.75 5.66
N SER A 34 7.04 16.60 5.21
CA SER A 34 5.86 16.95 6.00
C SER A 34 5.72 16.06 7.23
N LYS A 35 5.28 16.65 8.33
CA LYS A 35 4.87 15.91 9.52
C LYS A 35 3.36 15.62 9.54
N ASP A 36 2.59 16.29 8.70
CA ASP A 36 1.16 16.08 8.55
C ASP A 36 0.91 15.20 7.32
N LEU A 37 0.39 14.01 7.54
CA LEU A 37 0.20 12.96 6.56
C LEU A 37 -1.25 12.55 6.47
N ILE A 38 -1.67 12.06 5.29
CA ILE A 38 -2.94 11.36 5.12
C ILE A 38 -2.65 9.92 4.71
N ASP A 39 -3.19 8.97 5.46
CA ASP A 39 -3.19 7.54 5.17
C ASP A 39 -4.50 7.17 4.45
N PHE A 40 -4.42 6.94 3.15
CA PHE A 40 -5.56 6.59 2.31
C PHE A 40 -5.73 5.09 2.25
N GLY A 41 -6.78 4.57 2.94
CA GLY A 41 -7.01 3.16 3.19
C GLY A 41 -6.21 2.67 4.40
N ALA A 42 -6.41 3.29 5.55
CA ALA A 42 -5.59 3.08 6.75
C ALA A 42 -5.76 1.67 7.36
N GLY A 43 -6.85 0.97 7.05
CA GLY A 43 -7.15 -0.35 7.59
C GLY A 43 -7.15 -0.36 9.12
N ILE A 44 -6.40 -1.30 9.70
CA ILE A 44 -6.25 -1.41 11.17
C ILE A 44 -5.23 -0.40 11.76
N GLY A 45 -4.65 0.48 10.93
CA GLY A 45 -3.74 1.54 11.36
C GLY A 45 -2.29 1.11 11.59
N THR A 46 -1.84 0.01 11.00
CA THR A 46 -0.48 -0.51 11.18
C THR A 46 0.60 0.55 10.90
N PHE A 47 0.49 1.27 9.79
CA PHE A 47 1.47 2.31 9.42
C PHE A 47 1.19 3.63 10.14
N SER A 48 -0.07 4.00 10.33
CA SER A 48 -0.45 5.20 11.07
C SER A 48 0.08 5.17 12.51
N LYS A 49 0.01 4.03 13.21
CA LYS A 49 0.59 3.84 14.56
C LYS A 49 2.10 4.05 14.58
N ARG A 50 2.82 3.44 13.63
CA ARG A 50 4.28 3.53 13.51
C ARG A 50 4.74 4.95 13.21
N LEU A 51 4.03 5.63 12.32
CA LEU A 51 4.30 7.03 11.97
C LEU A 51 4.02 7.97 13.14
N ARG A 52 2.91 7.78 13.87
CA ARG A 52 2.60 8.55 15.08
C ARG A 52 3.69 8.39 16.15
N THR A 53 4.17 7.16 16.37
CA THR A 53 5.29 6.89 17.29
C THR A 53 6.58 7.58 16.82
N ALA A 54 6.76 7.77 15.52
CA ALA A 54 7.88 8.51 14.94
C ALA A 54 7.67 10.05 14.88
N GLY A 55 6.62 10.57 15.52
CA GLY A 55 6.34 12.00 15.64
C GLY A 55 5.65 12.63 14.43
N TYR A 56 4.88 11.86 13.67
CA TYR A 56 4.04 12.35 12.58
C TYR A 56 2.58 12.48 13.03
N HIS A 57 1.87 13.43 12.46
CA HIS A 57 0.42 13.58 12.58
C HIS A 57 -0.22 12.89 11.39
N VAL A 58 -1.03 11.86 11.64
CA VAL A 58 -1.64 11.05 10.58
C VAL A 58 -3.15 11.15 10.68
N LYS A 59 -3.77 11.63 9.61
CA LYS A 59 -5.21 11.55 9.38
C LYS A 59 -5.49 10.29 8.57
N CYS A 60 -6.43 9.46 9.03
CA CYS A 60 -6.76 8.19 8.43
C CYS A 60 -8.03 8.30 7.57
N ILE A 61 -7.98 7.82 6.34
CA ILE A 61 -9.16 7.65 5.49
C ILE A 61 -9.46 6.15 5.45
N GLU A 62 -10.63 5.74 5.98
CA GLU A 62 -11.01 4.33 6.05
C GLU A 62 -12.53 4.18 5.83
N PRO A 63 -12.95 3.56 4.71
CA PRO A 63 -14.37 3.40 4.41
C PRO A 63 -15.07 2.35 5.29
N ASP A 64 -14.35 1.29 5.73
CA ASP A 64 -14.94 0.26 6.58
C ASP A 64 -15.26 0.80 7.98
N PRO A 65 -16.53 0.75 8.43
CA PRO A 65 -16.94 1.35 9.68
C PRO A 65 -16.31 0.67 10.92
N LEU A 66 -16.04 -0.64 10.87
CA LEU A 66 -15.44 -1.35 12.00
C LEU A 66 -13.96 -1.00 12.16
N GLN A 67 -13.24 -0.91 11.04
CA GLN A 67 -11.84 -0.51 11.06
C GLN A 67 -11.70 0.95 11.42
N ARG A 68 -12.57 1.82 10.91
CA ARG A 68 -12.60 3.24 11.28
C ARG A 68 -12.86 3.42 12.78
N GLN A 69 -13.83 2.72 13.36
CA GLN A 69 -14.07 2.76 14.80
C GLN A 69 -12.84 2.33 15.62
N ARG A 70 -12.14 1.28 15.18
CA ARG A 70 -10.87 0.86 15.82
C ARG A 70 -9.78 1.93 15.77
N LEU A 71 -9.71 2.70 14.68
CA LEU A 71 -8.78 3.83 14.55
C LEU A 71 -9.17 4.99 15.49
N GLU A 72 -10.46 5.31 15.59
CA GLU A 72 -11.02 6.31 16.50
C GLU A 72 -10.74 5.95 17.97
N ASP A 73 -10.97 4.69 18.35
CA ASP A 73 -10.66 4.18 19.70
C ASP A 73 -9.16 4.28 20.04
N GLN A 74 -8.30 4.29 19.03
CA GLN A 74 -6.85 4.51 19.16
C GLN A 74 -6.47 6.00 19.14
N GLY A 75 -7.45 6.91 19.01
CA GLY A 75 -7.25 8.36 19.02
C GLY A 75 -6.71 8.93 17.69
N PHE A 76 -7.00 8.30 16.56
CA PHE A 76 -6.73 8.88 15.24
C PHE A 76 -7.86 9.79 14.78
N ASP A 77 -7.50 10.86 14.05
CA ASP A 77 -8.45 11.64 13.26
C ASP A 77 -8.82 10.83 12.02
N THR A 78 -10.10 10.46 11.89
CA THR A 78 -10.57 9.55 10.84
C THR A 78 -11.64 10.20 9.98
N LEU A 79 -11.66 9.84 8.71
CA LEU A 79 -12.71 10.19 7.77
C LEU A 79 -13.11 8.94 6.97
N GLN A 80 -14.38 8.87 6.59
CA GLN A 80 -14.86 7.76 5.77
C GLN A 80 -14.35 7.83 4.32
N ASN A 81 -14.29 9.04 3.76
CA ASN A 81 -13.97 9.28 2.37
C ASN A 81 -12.98 10.44 2.22
N ILE A 82 -12.13 10.34 1.20
CA ILE A 82 -11.19 11.40 0.85
C ILE A 82 -11.89 12.71 0.45
N SER A 83 -13.12 12.65 -0.05
CA SER A 83 -13.93 13.82 -0.42
C SER A 83 -14.16 14.76 0.76
N SER A 84 -14.15 14.27 1.99
CA SER A 84 -14.30 15.07 3.22
C SER A 84 -13.05 15.88 3.59
N VAL A 85 -11.92 15.62 2.94
CA VAL A 85 -10.70 16.43 3.09
C VAL A 85 -10.87 17.71 2.27
N ALA A 86 -10.48 18.86 2.83
CA ALA A 86 -10.52 20.13 2.11
C ALA A 86 -9.58 20.11 0.89
N ASP A 87 -10.01 20.75 -0.21
CA ASP A 87 -9.20 20.87 -1.42
C ASP A 87 -7.93 21.66 -1.16
N ASN A 88 -6.83 21.26 -1.81
CA ASN A 88 -5.52 21.89 -1.70
C ASN A 88 -5.02 22.05 -0.24
N SER A 89 -5.36 21.10 0.64
CA SER A 89 -4.98 21.14 2.07
C SER A 89 -3.87 20.17 2.44
N ALA A 90 -3.73 19.04 1.75
CA ALA A 90 -2.76 18.01 2.07
C ALA A 90 -1.40 18.25 1.42
N SER A 91 -0.33 18.12 2.18
CA SER A 91 1.04 18.19 1.66
C SER A 91 1.53 16.83 1.17
N PHE A 92 1.07 15.75 1.81
CA PHE A 92 1.44 14.38 1.49
C PHE A 92 0.30 13.41 1.78
N ILE A 93 0.03 12.54 0.81
CA ILE A 93 -0.91 11.43 0.94
C ILE A 93 -0.15 10.16 0.58
N PHE A 94 -0.35 9.10 1.33
CA PHE A 94 0.17 7.78 0.98
C PHE A 94 -0.94 6.73 0.99
N SER A 95 -0.76 5.69 0.20
CA SER A 95 -1.68 4.57 0.08
C SER A 95 -0.89 3.29 -0.14
N LEU A 96 -1.10 2.30 0.70
CA LEU A 96 -0.38 1.04 0.69
C LEU A 96 -1.35 -0.13 0.57
N ASN A 97 -1.28 -0.86 -0.55
CA ASN A 97 -2.14 -2.02 -0.85
C ASN A 97 -3.65 -1.69 -0.73
N VAL A 98 -4.09 -0.66 -1.46
CA VAL A 98 -5.49 -0.18 -1.48
C VAL A 98 -6.03 -0.09 -2.90
N PHE A 99 -5.24 0.42 -3.85
CA PHE A 99 -5.71 0.68 -5.21
C PHE A 99 -6.13 -0.58 -5.97
N GLU A 100 -5.55 -1.73 -5.64
CA GLU A 100 -5.96 -3.03 -6.17
C GLU A 100 -7.40 -3.42 -5.81
N HIS A 101 -7.95 -2.85 -4.74
CA HIS A 101 -9.33 -3.05 -4.30
C HIS A 101 -10.32 -2.04 -4.88
N ILE A 102 -9.83 -0.97 -5.51
CA ILE A 102 -10.67 0.10 -6.05
C ILE A 102 -11.02 -0.22 -7.50
N HIS A 103 -12.32 -0.36 -7.79
CA HIS A 103 -12.78 -0.64 -9.16
C HIS A 103 -12.45 0.51 -10.11
N ASP A 104 -12.68 1.76 -9.69
CA ASP A 104 -12.41 2.96 -10.48
C ASP A 104 -11.26 3.76 -9.87
N ASP A 105 -10.04 3.24 -10.07
CA ASP A 105 -8.82 3.79 -9.50
C ASP A 105 -8.48 5.19 -10.06
N SER A 106 -8.89 5.51 -11.28
CA SER A 106 -8.70 6.83 -11.88
C SER A 106 -9.49 7.92 -11.16
N VAL A 107 -10.73 7.61 -10.74
CA VAL A 107 -11.55 8.53 -9.93
C VAL A 107 -10.87 8.80 -8.59
N ALA A 108 -10.39 7.75 -7.91
CA ALA A 108 -9.69 7.89 -6.64
C ALA A 108 -8.41 8.76 -6.76
N ILE A 109 -7.62 8.57 -7.82
CA ILE A 109 -6.43 9.40 -8.11
C ILE A 109 -6.81 10.86 -8.32
N ARG A 110 -7.88 11.12 -9.07
CA ARG A 110 -8.39 12.48 -9.33
C ARG A 110 -8.84 13.17 -8.05
N GLU A 111 -9.60 12.48 -7.21
CA GLU A 111 -10.03 12.99 -5.91
C GLU A 111 -8.83 13.29 -5.00
N ILE A 112 -7.89 12.38 -4.87
CA ILE A 112 -6.66 12.59 -4.10
C ILE A 112 -5.90 13.83 -4.61
N ARG A 113 -5.80 13.98 -5.93
CA ARG A 113 -5.13 15.15 -6.53
C ARG A 113 -5.80 16.46 -6.16
N GLN A 114 -7.13 16.50 -6.07
CA GLN A 114 -7.85 17.70 -5.64
C GLN A 114 -7.46 18.09 -4.20
N LYS A 115 -7.28 17.12 -3.31
CA LYS A 115 -6.94 17.35 -1.89
C LYS A 115 -5.49 17.78 -1.67
N LEU A 116 -4.58 17.37 -2.55
CA LEU A 116 -3.19 17.78 -2.48
C LEU A 116 -3.03 19.27 -2.79
N LYS A 117 -2.17 19.95 -2.03
CA LYS A 117 -1.67 21.29 -2.33
C LYS A 117 -0.92 21.31 -3.67
N PRO A 118 -0.82 22.46 -4.36
CA PRO A 118 0.18 22.61 -5.43
C PRO A 118 1.56 22.21 -4.92
N GLY A 119 2.21 21.27 -5.61
CA GLY A 119 3.49 20.72 -5.20
C GLY A 119 3.42 19.61 -4.13
N GLY A 120 2.23 19.29 -3.61
CA GLY A 120 2.02 18.15 -2.73
C GLY A 120 2.30 16.81 -3.43
N THR A 121 2.59 15.78 -2.67
CA THR A 121 3.04 14.49 -3.20
C THR A 121 2.13 13.34 -2.77
N LEU A 122 2.04 12.33 -3.66
CA LEU A 122 1.32 11.09 -3.46
C LEU A 122 2.30 9.93 -3.58
N LEU A 123 2.29 9.03 -2.58
CA LEU A 123 2.96 7.74 -2.61
C LEU A 123 1.93 6.64 -2.73
N ILE A 124 2.06 5.78 -3.75
CA ILE A 124 1.25 4.58 -3.92
C ILE A 124 2.18 3.37 -3.89
N TYR A 125 1.80 2.33 -3.16
CA TYR A 125 2.47 1.04 -3.12
C TYR A 125 1.42 -0.07 -3.29
N VAL A 126 1.58 -0.90 -4.32
CA VAL A 126 0.57 -1.88 -4.76
C VAL A 126 1.21 -3.20 -5.20
N PRO A 127 0.47 -4.33 -5.20
CA PRO A 127 0.96 -5.59 -5.74
C PRO A 127 1.25 -5.48 -7.24
N ALA A 128 2.38 -6.09 -7.65
CA ALA A 128 2.83 -6.04 -9.02
C ALA A 128 2.56 -7.34 -9.78
N PHE A 129 2.47 -7.19 -11.11
CA PHE A 129 2.39 -8.22 -12.14
C PHE A 129 1.21 -9.20 -12.03
N GLU A 130 0.36 -9.18 -13.05
CA GLU A 130 -0.74 -10.14 -13.22
C GLU A 130 -0.27 -11.60 -13.26
N CYS A 131 0.97 -11.85 -13.70
CA CYS A 131 1.54 -13.18 -13.66
C CYS A 131 1.73 -13.75 -12.25
N LEU A 132 1.61 -12.93 -11.20
CA LEU A 132 1.62 -13.36 -9.80
C LEU A 132 0.21 -13.52 -9.20
N TRP A 133 -0.84 -13.29 -10.00
CA TRP A 133 -2.22 -13.45 -9.54
C TRP A 133 -2.46 -14.84 -8.95
N SER A 134 -3.12 -14.91 -7.80
CA SER A 134 -3.34 -16.14 -7.04
C SER A 134 -4.73 -16.14 -6.40
N SER A 135 -5.12 -17.27 -5.81
CA SER A 135 -6.34 -17.37 -5.01
C SER A 135 -6.38 -16.43 -3.80
N LEU A 136 -5.23 -15.90 -3.37
CA LEU A 136 -5.17 -14.87 -2.33
C LEU A 136 -5.73 -13.54 -2.84
N ASP A 137 -5.42 -13.15 -4.07
CA ASP A 137 -5.97 -11.94 -4.69
C ASP A 137 -7.50 -12.01 -4.80
N GLU A 138 -8.02 -13.18 -5.20
CA GLU A 138 -9.47 -13.43 -5.27
C GLU A 138 -10.12 -13.34 -3.88
N LYS A 139 -9.50 -13.96 -2.87
CA LYS A 139 -9.98 -13.93 -1.48
C LYS A 139 -9.97 -12.51 -0.90
N LEU A 140 -9.01 -11.68 -1.29
CA LEU A 140 -8.90 -10.28 -0.89
C LEU A 140 -9.74 -9.35 -1.77
N CYS A 141 -10.49 -9.87 -2.74
CA CYS A 141 -11.30 -9.09 -3.68
C CYS A 141 -10.47 -8.06 -4.46
N HIS A 142 -9.24 -8.42 -4.85
CA HIS A 142 -8.46 -7.59 -5.75
C HIS A 142 -9.13 -7.53 -7.13
N HIS A 143 -9.08 -6.38 -7.77
CA HIS A 143 -9.53 -6.20 -9.16
C HIS A 143 -8.37 -6.32 -10.14
N ARG A 144 -7.14 -6.02 -9.72
CA ARG A 144 -5.95 -5.95 -10.58
C ARG A 144 -4.64 -5.97 -9.79
N ARG A 145 -3.58 -6.22 -10.54
CA ARG A 145 -2.20 -5.95 -10.15
C ARG A 145 -1.60 -4.94 -11.12
N TYR A 146 -0.56 -4.26 -10.71
CA TYR A 146 0.02 -3.18 -11.48
C TYR A 146 1.40 -3.54 -12.05
N THR A 147 1.80 -2.80 -13.07
CA THR A 147 3.18 -2.70 -13.53
C THR A 147 3.62 -1.25 -13.42
N GLU A 148 4.93 -0.98 -13.52
CA GLU A 148 5.41 0.40 -13.65
C GLU A 148 4.66 1.17 -14.74
N THR A 149 4.47 0.55 -15.92
CA THR A 149 3.81 1.18 -17.06
C THR A 149 2.35 1.53 -16.78
N THR A 150 1.59 0.60 -16.18
CA THR A 150 0.16 0.84 -15.88
C THR A 150 -0.02 1.87 -14.78
N LEU A 151 0.82 1.81 -13.73
CA LEU A 151 0.77 2.76 -12.62
C LEU A 151 1.20 4.18 -13.05
N ARG A 152 2.24 4.29 -13.89
CA ARG A 152 2.62 5.59 -14.52
C ARG A 152 1.48 6.19 -15.30
N ARG A 153 0.89 5.41 -16.21
CA ARG A 153 -0.22 5.88 -17.06
C ARG A 153 -1.37 6.38 -16.19
N LEU A 154 -1.73 5.65 -15.15
CA LEU A 154 -2.82 6.02 -14.24
C LEU A 154 -2.60 7.40 -13.61
N VAL A 155 -1.42 7.68 -13.05
CA VAL A 155 -1.18 8.96 -12.38
C VAL A 155 -0.92 10.10 -13.38
N GLU A 156 -0.27 9.84 -14.52
CA GLU A 156 -0.01 10.84 -15.56
C GLU A 156 -1.29 11.32 -16.25
N GLN A 157 -2.26 10.43 -16.50
CA GLN A 157 -3.57 10.78 -17.05
C GLN A 157 -4.34 11.74 -16.14
N GLU A 158 -4.14 11.66 -14.84
CA GLU A 158 -4.74 12.58 -13.86
C GLU A 158 -3.83 13.80 -13.56
N GLY A 159 -2.76 14.01 -14.34
CA GLY A 159 -1.94 15.20 -14.32
C GLY A 159 -0.91 15.26 -13.20
N PHE A 160 -0.45 14.13 -12.69
CA PHE A 160 0.68 14.06 -11.78
C PHE A 160 2.02 14.02 -12.52
N ALA A 161 3.03 14.68 -11.98
CA ALA A 161 4.43 14.54 -12.39
C ALA A 161 5.11 13.44 -11.57
N ILE A 162 5.72 12.45 -12.25
CA ILE A 162 6.38 11.33 -11.58
C ILE A 162 7.75 11.77 -11.05
N LYS A 163 8.00 11.53 -9.78
CA LYS A 163 9.31 11.74 -9.13
C LYS A 163 10.14 10.46 -9.11
N ASN A 164 9.51 9.34 -8.77
CA ASN A 164 10.17 8.04 -8.70
C ASN A 164 9.17 6.91 -8.89
N VAL A 165 9.60 5.83 -9.52
CA VAL A 165 8.85 4.57 -9.58
C VAL A 165 9.83 3.41 -9.55
N ARG A 166 9.56 2.39 -8.73
CA ARG A 166 10.40 1.21 -8.57
C ARG A 166 9.56 0.00 -8.19
N TYR A 167 10.06 -1.15 -8.55
CA TYR A 167 9.62 -2.40 -7.96
C TYR A 167 10.26 -2.62 -6.59
N ALA A 168 9.66 -3.48 -5.80
CA ALA A 168 10.15 -3.86 -4.48
C ALA A 168 9.92 -5.34 -4.23
N ASP A 169 10.84 -5.93 -3.46
CA ASP A 169 10.76 -7.32 -3.05
C ASP A 169 10.95 -8.32 -4.22
N CYS A 170 12.15 -8.30 -4.81
CA CYS A 170 12.50 -9.17 -5.93
C CYS A 170 12.51 -10.67 -5.56
N LEU A 171 12.95 -11.05 -4.34
CA LEU A 171 12.85 -12.44 -3.88
C LEU A 171 11.41 -12.84 -3.60
N GLY A 172 10.56 -11.91 -3.17
CA GLY A 172 9.12 -12.12 -3.07
C GLY A 172 8.46 -12.40 -4.40
N PHE A 173 8.92 -11.74 -5.47
CA PHE A 173 8.48 -12.06 -6.83
C PHE A 173 8.80 -13.50 -7.19
N ILE A 174 10.05 -13.92 -7.00
CA ILE A 174 10.50 -15.29 -7.31
C ILE A 174 9.74 -16.31 -6.47
N SER A 175 9.61 -16.05 -5.17
CA SER A 175 8.88 -16.91 -4.22
C SER A 175 7.42 -17.07 -4.60
N ALA A 176 6.74 -15.96 -4.95
CA ALA A 176 5.33 -15.99 -5.37
C ALA A 176 5.15 -16.74 -6.70
N LEU A 177 6.08 -16.56 -7.66
CA LEU A 177 6.05 -17.26 -8.94
C LEU A 177 6.24 -18.77 -8.76
N VAL A 178 7.22 -19.18 -7.94
CA VAL A 178 7.46 -20.58 -7.60
C VAL A 178 6.23 -21.18 -6.91
N PHE A 179 5.70 -20.49 -5.91
CA PHE A 179 4.50 -20.91 -5.19
C PHE A 179 3.32 -21.12 -6.14
N ARG A 180 3.08 -20.20 -7.06
CA ARG A 180 2.02 -20.32 -8.07
C ARG A 180 2.20 -21.52 -8.97
N LEU A 181 3.43 -21.83 -9.38
CA LEU A 181 3.72 -22.95 -10.31
C LEU A 181 3.51 -24.31 -9.63
N PHE A 182 3.84 -24.43 -8.35
CA PHE A 182 3.81 -25.69 -7.63
C PHE A 182 2.58 -25.91 -6.74
N ASN A 183 1.89 -24.82 -6.31
CA ASN A 183 0.84 -24.89 -5.31
C ASN A 183 -0.41 -24.06 -5.69
N ARG A 184 -1.07 -24.43 -6.79
CA ARG A 184 -2.25 -23.71 -7.32
C ARG A 184 -3.43 -23.56 -6.33
N ASN A 185 -3.51 -24.44 -5.31
CA ASN A 185 -4.67 -24.50 -4.39
C ASN A 185 -4.37 -24.07 -2.95
N ALA A 186 -3.17 -23.61 -2.62
CA ALA A 186 -2.86 -23.21 -1.26
C ALA A 186 -3.18 -21.72 -1.06
N SER A 187 -4.33 -21.43 -0.49
CA SER A 187 -4.86 -20.07 -0.24
C SER A 187 -4.56 -19.51 1.16
N THR A 188 -3.70 -20.15 1.95
CA THR A 188 -3.49 -19.76 3.35
C THR A 188 -2.08 -19.25 3.60
N LEU A 189 -1.97 -17.93 3.76
CA LEU A 189 -0.84 -17.33 4.45
C LEU A 189 -1.00 -17.63 5.94
N THR A 190 -0.09 -18.42 6.49
CA THR A 190 -0.03 -18.64 7.94
C THR A 190 0.90 -17.63 8.59
N ALA A 191 0.65 -17.26 9.85
CA ALA A 191 1.55 -16.38 10.59
C ALA A 191 3.00 -16.89 10.59
N ALA A 192 3.19 -18.22 10.64
CA ALA A 192 4.51 -18.83 10.58
C ALA A 192 5.20 -18.60 9.22
N SER A 193 4.47 -18.71 8.09
CA SER A 193 5.03 -18.48 6.75
C SER A 193 5.36 -16.99 6.53
N ILE A 194 4.53 -16.09 7.05
CA ILE A 194 4.77 -14.65 7.03
C ILE A 194 6.04 -14.32 7.82
N SER A 195 6.13 -14.80 9.06
CA SER A 195 7.29 -14.57 9.93
C SER A 195 8.58 -15.15 9.34
N PHE A 196 8.54 -16.37 8.79
CA PHE A 196 9.67 -16.98 8.12
C PHE A 196 10.14 -16.12 6.93
N TYR A 197 9.20 -15.71 6.06
CA TYR A 197 9.51 -14.86 4.93
C TYR A 197 10.10 -13.53 5.35
N ASP A 198 9.48 -12.85 6.31
CA ASP A 198 9.89 -11.54 6.81
C ASP A 198 11.29 -11.56 7.42
N HIS A 199 11.62 -12.64 8.16
CA HIS A 199 12.90 -12.74 8.84
C HIS A 199 14.05 -13.19 7.93
N TRP A 200 13.80 -14.16 7.03
CA TRP A 200 14.87 -14.80 6.28
C TRP A 200 14.98 -14.38 4.82
N LEU A 201 13.87 -14.06 4.16
CA LEU A 201 13.85 -13.76 2.73
C LEU A 201 13.74 -12.25 2.43
N PHE A 202 13.01 -11.52 3.25
CA PHE A 202 12.80 -10.10 3.00
C PHE A 202 14.09 -9.25 3.16
N PRO A 203 14.93 -9.41 4.20
CA PRO A 203 16.17 -8.63 4.33
C PRO A 203 17.14 -8.80 3.14
N PRO A 204 17.49 -10.03 2.69
CA PRO A 204 18.31 -10.17 1.49
C PRO A 204 17.62 -9.67 0.22
N SER A 205 16.27 -9.78 0.11
CA SER A 205 15.51 -9.17 -0.98
C SER A 205 15.77 -7.67 -1.08
N ARG A 206 15.78 -6.96 0.05
CA ARG A 206 16.08 -5.52 0.09
C ARG A 206 17.47 -5.13 -0.41
N VAL A 207 18.44 -6.00 -0.20
CA VAL A 207 19.81 -5.79 -0.74
C VAL A 207 19.79 -5.99 -2.26
N LEU A 208 19.15 -7.04 -2.73
CA LEU A 208 19.05 -7.37 -4.15
C LEU A 208 18.18 -6.37 -4.93
N ASP A 209 17.16 -5.79 -4.30
CA ASP A 209 16.33 -4.74 -4.91
C ASP A 209 17.17 -3.56 -5.44
N ARG A 210 18.31 -3.25 -4.82
CA ARG A 210 19.22 -2.20 -5.32
C ARG A 210 19.72 -2.46 -6.75
N LEU A 211 19.72 -3.73 -7.17
CA LEU A 211 20.12 -4.16 -8.52
C LEU A 211 18.92 -4.38 -9.44
N PHE A 212 17.80 -4.88 -8.90
CA PHE A 212 16.70 -5.41 -9.69
C PHE A 212 15.41 -4.55 -9.64
N ASP A 213 15.32 -3.53 -8.80
CA ASP A 213 14.12 -2.71 -8.59
C ASP A 213 13.59 -1.98 -9.84
N ARG A 214 14.36 -1.97 -10.94
CA ARG A 214 13.93 -1.41 -12.24
C ARG A 214 13.23 -2.42 -13.12
N TRP A 215 13.34 -3.70 -12.84
CA TRP A 215 12.85 -4.74 -13.75
C TRP A 215 11.69 -5.55 -13.17
N PHE A 216 11.78 -5.94 -11.90
CA PHE A 216 10.77 -6.76 -11.25
C PHE A 216 10.82 -6.69 -9.72
N GLY A 217 9.69 -7.02 -9.09
CA GLY A 217 9.48 -7.19 -7.67
C GLY A 217 8.05 -7.63 -7.40
N LYS A 218 7.77 -8.12 -6.21
CA LYS A 218 6.42 -8.55 -5.81
C LYS A 218 5.43 -7.39 -5.78
N ASN A 219 5.94 -6.19 -5.53
CA ASN A 219 5.18 -4.96 -5.46
C ASN A 219 5.83 -3.88 -6.34
N VAL A 220 5.07 -2.84 -6.66
CA VAL A 220 5.54 -1.63 -7.33
C VAL A 220 5.07 -0.41 -6.55
N TYR A 221 5.93 0.58 -6.42
CA TYR A 221 5.54 1.86 -5.83
C TYR A 221 5.85 3.02 -6.76
N ILE A 222 5.06 4.08 -6.62
CA ILE A 222 5.25 5.33 -7.33
C ILE A 222 5.16 6.51 -6.35
N LEU A 223 6.09 7.44 -6.47
CA LEU A 223 6.04 8.74 -5.83
C LEU A 223 5.82 9.79 -6.92
N CYS A 224 4.74 10.53 -6.82
CA CYS A 224 4.39 11.55 -7.80
C CYS A 224 3.97 12.86 -7.13
N ARG A 225 3.97 13.96 -7.90
CA ARG A 225 3.75 15.33 -7.44
C ARG A 225 2.61 15.97 -8.23
N LYS A 226 1.71 16.67 -7.52
CA LYS A 226 0.69 17.54 -8.14
C LYS A 226 1.30 18.76 -8.79
#